data_30b3a669ee953b7aa9840715de8d13e7
#
_entry.id   30b3a669ee953b7aa9840715de8d13e7
#
_cell.length_a   1.000
_cell.length_b   1.000
_cell.length_c   1.000
_cell.angle_alpha   90.00
_cell.angle_beta   90.00
_cell.angle_gamma   90.00
#
_symmetry.space_group_name_H-M   'P 1'
#
loop_
_entity.id
_entity.type
_entity.pdbx_description
1 polymer ?
#
loop_
_entity_poly.entity_id
_entity_poly.type
_entity_poly.pdbx_seq_one_letter_code
_entity_poly.pdbx_strand_id
1 'polypeptide(L)'
;MSKSVSRLTNLLLSSNGSDIALLLLRIFVGIMMLTHGVAKIENFSALKANFPDPVGLGAGFSLLLITCAEVGCSLLVIVGLVTRLAVIPLIVGMCVAAFLTFPGFTMAASELALLYLSIYITLLIAGPGEYSLDELLRMTLRRKISN
;
A
#
# COMPACT_ATOMS: atom_id res chain seq x y z
N MET A 1 -37.74 -5.16 19.94
CA MET A 1 -36.57 -4.46 19.34
C MET A 1 -37.05 -3.85 18.03
N SER A 2 -36.94 -2.52 17.88
CA SER A 2 -37.48 -1.81 16.70
C SER A 2 -36.76 -2.25 15.43
N LYS A 3 -37.51 -2.39 14.31
CA LYS A 3 -36.98 -2.71 12.96
C LYS A 3 -35.86 -1.74 12.54
N SER A 4 -35.87 -0.51 13.07
CA SER A 4 -34.80 0.48 12.83
C SER A 4 -33.50 0.11 13.52
N VAL A 5 -33.54 -0.43 14.74
CA VAL A 5 -32.34 -0.87 15.47
C VAL A 5 -31.70 -2.06 14.77
N SER A 6 -32.48 -3.05 14.31
CA SER A 6 -31.95 -4.20 13.58
C SER A 6 -31.33 -3.82 12.22
N ARG A 7 -31.91 -2.84 11.52
CA ARG A 7 -31.31 -2.31 10.26
C ARG A 7 -29.99 -1.61 10.54
N LEU A 8 -29.94 -0.78 11.58
CA LEU A 8 -28.71 -0.07 11.97
C LEU A 8 -27.60 -1.06 12.40
N THR A 9 -27.97 -2.07 13.18
CA THR A 9 -27.05 -3.12 13.61
C THR A 9 -26.51 -3.92 12.44
N ASN A 10 -27.36 -4.30 11.47
CA ASN A 10 -26.91 -5.00 10.27
C ASN A 10 -26.01 -4.11 9.37
N LEU A 11 -26.27 -2.82 9.31
CA LEU A 11 -25.48 -1.88 8.53
C LEU A 11 -24.10 -1.63 9.17
N LEU A 12 -24.05 -1.58 10.50
CA LEU A 12 -22.81 -1.36 11.26
C LEU A 12 -21.95 -2.62 11.43
N LEU A 13 -22.57 -3.80 11.44
CA LEU A 13 -21.89 -5.08 11.68
C LEU A 13 -21.78 -5.96 10.42
N SER A 14 -22.24 -5.48 9.24
CA SER A 14 -22.10 -6.26 8.02
C SER A 14 -20.66 -6.26 7.53
N SER A 15 -20.13 -7.43 7.23
CA SER A 15 -18.80 -7.62 6.64
C SER A 15 -18.63 -6.90 5.28
N ASN A 16 -19.72 -6.72 4.53
CA ASN A 16 -19.70 -6.03 3.24
C ASN A 16 -19.16 -4.59 3.31
N GLY A 17 -19.39 -3.88 4.44
CA GLY A 17 -18.83 -2.55 4.65
C GLY A 17 -17.30 -2.55 4.75
N SER A 18 -16.73 -3.58 5.37
CA SER A 18 -15.27 -3.72 5.51
C SER A 18 -14.59 -3.96 4.17
N ASP A 19 -15.18 -4.78 3.30
CA ASP A 19 -14.60 -5.09 1.99
C ASP A 19 -14.63 -3.90 1.03
N ILE A 20 -15.72 -3.11 1.07
CA ILE A 20 -15.80 -1.85 0.32
C ILE A 20 -14.78 -0.84 0.87
N ALA A 21 -14.64 -0.74 2.19
CA ALA A 21 -13.65 0.15 2.80
C ALA A 21 -12.21 -0.24 2.40
N LEU A 22 -11.88 -1.53 2.38
CA LEU A 22 -10.58 -2.04 1.93
C LEU A 22 -10.36 -1.76 0.45
N LEU A 23 -11.37 -1.93 -0.41
CA LEU A 23 -11.29 -1.59 -1.83
C LEU A 23 -10.96 -0.10 -2.01
N LEU A 24 -11.72 0.79 -1.37
CA LEU A 24 -11.50 2.24 -1.44
C LEU A 24 -10.13 2.63 -0.90
N LEU A 25 -9.72 2.06 0.23
CA LEU A 25 -8.41 2.31 0.83
C LEU A 25 -7.27 1.93 -0.11
N ARG A 26 -7.34 0.75 -0.74
CA ARG A 26 -6.33 0.28 -1.71
C ARG A 26 -6.23 1.19 -2.92
N ILE A 27 -7.38 1.54 -3.52
CA ILE A 27 -7.42 2.42 -4.70
C ILE A 27 -6.83 3.79 -4.33
N PHE A 28 -7.28 4.37 -3.23
CA PHE A 28 -6.83 5.69 -2.81
C PHE A 28 -5.34 5.72 -2.49
N VAL A 29 -4.87 4.84 -1.59
CA VAL A 29 -3.46 4.83 -1.18
C VAL A 29 -2.53 4.43 -2.35
N GLY A 30 -2.98 3.51 -3.20
CA GLY A 30 -2.22 3.09 -4.37
C GLY A 30 -2.08 4.22 -5.40
N ILE A 31 -3.15 4.97 -5.69
CA ILE A 31 -3.09 6.14 -6.59
C ILE A 31 -2.18 7.22 -5.99
N MET A 32 -2.34 7.54 -4.72
CA MET A 32 -1.49 8.54 -4.05
C MET A 32 -0.01 8.16 -4.10
N MET A 33 0.34 6.91 -3.81
CA MET A 33 1.71 6.43 -3.88
C MET A 33 2.24 6.40 -5.33
N LEU A 34 1.38 6.05 -6.28
CA LEU A 34 1.74 6.06 -7.71
C LEU A 34 2.16 7.46 -8.18
N THR A 35 1.52 8.53 -7.68
CA THR A 35 1.94 9.90 -8.00
C THR A 35 3.36 10.20 -7.52
N HIS A 36 3.77 9.69 -6.36
CA HIS A 36 5.15 9.82 -5.85
C HIS A 36 6.15 9.06 -6.73
N GLY A 37 5.80 7.85 -7.15
CA GLY A 37 6.63 7.05 -8.04
C GLY A 37 6.79 7.69 -9.44
N VAL A 38 5.70 8.17 -10.02
CA VAL A 38 5.72 8.87 -11.33
C VAL A 38 6.58 10.13 -11.25
N ALA A 39 6.42 10.96 -10.22
CA ALA A 39 7.25 12.15 -10.03
C ALA A 39 8.76 11.82 -9.95
N LYS A 40 9.13 10.65 -9.37
CA LYS A 40 10.52 10.18 -9.36
C LYS A 40 10.99 9.73 -10.73
N ILE A 41 10.13 9.12 -11.55
CA ILE A 41 10.46 8.76 -12.94
C ILE A 41 10.74 10.02 -13.76
N GLU A 42 9.85 11.01 -13.71
CA GLU A 42 9.97 12.25 -14.47
C GLU A 42 11.24 13.03 -14.10
N ASN A 43 11.63 13.00 -12.82
CA ASN A 43 12.79 13.72 -12.31
C ASN A 43 14.01 12.81 -12.07
N PHE A 44 14.05 11.61 -12.64
CA PHE A 44 15.05 10.59 -12.30
C PHE A 44 16.49 11.09 -12.51
N SER A 45 16.77 11.74 -13.63
CA SER A 45 18.10 12.24 -13.95
C SER A 45 18.58 13.32 -12.98
N ALA A 46 17.69 14.20 -12.52
CA ALA A 46 17.99 15.25 -11.56
C ALA A 46 18.17 14.69 -10.13
N LEU A 47 17.36 13.71 -9.76
CA LEU A 47 17.39 13.11 -8.42
C LEU A 47 18.55 12.13 -8.23
N LYS A 48 18.98 11.44 -9.29
CA LYS A 48 19.96 10.35 -9.23
C LYS A 48 21.27 10.70 -8.51
N ALA A 49 21.75 11.93 -8.66
CA ALA A 49 23.04 12.35 -8.09
C ALA A 49 22.95 12.63 -6.58
N ASN A 50 21.81 13.12 -6.11
CA ASN A 50 21.63 13.65 -4.75
C ASN A 50 20.52 12.93 -3.96
N PHE A 51 20.06 11.76 -4.44
CA PHE A 51 19.02 11.00 -3.75
C PHE A 51 19.53 10.49 -2.39
N PRO A 52 18.74 10.58 -1.32
CA PRO A 52 19.11 10.02 -0.03
C PRO A 52 19.43 8.53 -0.12
N ASP A 53 20.59 8.14 0.41
CA ASP A 53 21.04 6.75 0.44
C ASP A 53 21.42 6.32 1.87
N PRO A 54 20.46 6.26 2.78
CA PRO A 54 20.73 5.92 4.17
C PRO A 54 21.15 4.47 4.38
N VAL A 55 20.98 3.62 3.37
CA VAL A 55 21.29 2.18 3.41
C VAL A 55 22.64 1.87 2.77
N GLY A 56 23.26 2.83 2.07
CA GLY A 56 24.59 2.68 1.48
C GLY A 56 24.64 1.85 0.20
N LEU A 57 23.53 1.80 -0.56
CA LEU A 57 23.45 1.06 -1.83
C LEU A 57 23.87 1.90 -3.05
N GLY A 58 24.11 3.19 -2.86
CA GLY A 58 24.32 4.17 -3.90
C GLY A 58 23.05 4.92 -4.29
N ALA A 59 23.12 6.26 -4.36
CA ALA A 59 21.97 7.13 -4.57
C ALA A 59 21.10 6.75 -5.79
N GLY A 60 21.73 6.42 -6.91
CA GLY A 60 21.02 6.01 -8.12
C GLY A 60 20.30 4.69 -8.01
N PHE A 61 20.87 3.72 -7.30
CA PHE A 61 20.26 2.41 -7.10
C PHE A 61 19.15 2.48 -6.06
N SER A 62 19.35 3.22 -4.97
CA SER A 62 18.32 3.50 -3.97
C SER A 62 17.09 4.19 -4.58
N LEU A 63 17.31 5.18 -5.47
CA LEU A 63 16.24 5.83 -6.22
C LEU A 63 15.50 4.85 -7.13
N LEU A 64 16.23 3.98 -7.84
CA LEU A 64 15.61 2.96 -8.72
C LEU A 64 14.74 2.00 -7.92
N LEU A 65 15.25 1.46 -6.82
CA LEU A 65 14.51 0.50 -5.98
C LEU A 65 13.21 1.09 -5.43
N ILE A 66 13.29 2.29 -4.86
CA ILE A 66 12.08 2.93 -4.30
C ILE A 66 11.08 3.28 -5.40
N THR A 67 11.54 3.75 -6.56
CA THR A 67 10.68 4.07 -7.69
C THR A 67 9.96 2.81 -8.22
N CYS A 68 10.68 1.70 -8.37
CA CYS A 68 10.08 0.42 -8.75
C CYS A 68 9.05 -0.06 -7.73
N ALA A 69 9.32 0.08 -6.44
CA ALA A 69 8.37 -0.27 -5.39
C ALA A 69 7.13 0.63 -5.45
N GLU A 70 7.32 1.95 -5.50
CA GLU A 70 6.21 2.92 -5.51
C GLU A 70 5.32 2.79 -6.76
N VAL A 71 5.88 2.49 -7.92
CA VAL A 71 5.09 2.31 -9.14
C VAL A 71 4.54 0.89 -9.24
N GLY A 72 5.42 -0.11 -9.23
CA GLY A 72 5.04 -1.50 -9.47
C GLY A 72 4.13 -2.06 -8.37
N CYS A 73 4.52 -1.88 -7.10
CA CYS A 73 3.71 -2.42 -6.01
C CYS A 73 2.42 -1.65 -5.81
N SER A 74 2.37 -0.33 -6.10
CA SER A 74 1.12 0.42 -6.03
C SER A 74 0.10 -0.05 -7.05
N LEU A 75 0.51 -0.36 -8.28
CA LEU A 75 -0.39 -0.96 -9.28
C LEU A 75 -0.96 -2.29 -8.80
N LEU A 76 -0.13 -3.15 -8.20
CA LEU A 76 -0.56 -4.43 -7.63
C LEU A 76 -1.56 -4.22 -6.47
N VAL A 77 -1.32 -3.24 -5.61
CA VAL A 77 -2.22 -2.88 -4.50
C VAL A 77 -3.56 -2.36 -5.03
N ILE A 78 -3.57 -1.50 -6.05
CA ILE A 78 -4.80 -0.97 -6.65
C ILE A 78 -5.69 -2.12 -7.14
N VAL A 79 -5.15 -3.03 -7.95
CA VAL A 79 -5.93 -4.14 -8.50
C VAL A 79 -6.19 -5.27 -7.49
N GLY A 80 -5.46 -5.27 -6.38
CA GLY A 80 -5.57 -6.30 -5.34
C GLY A 80 -4.98 -7.64 -5.76
N LEU A 81 -3.83 -7.62 -6.43
CA LEU A 81 -3.10 -8.81 -6.85
C LEU A 81 -1.84 -8.97 -5.99
N VAL A 82 -1.67 -10.16 -5.40
CA VAL A 82 -0.61 -10.47 -4.42
C VAL A 82 -0.41 -9.36 -3.38
N THR A 83 -1.52 -8.80 -2.93
CA THR A 83 -1.57 -7.55 -2.13
C THR A 83 -0.63 -7.59 -0.93
N ARG A 84 -0.67 -8.66 -0.15
CA ARG A 84 0.18 -8.81 1.04
C ARG A 84 1.67 -8.79 0.71
N LEU A 85 2.06 -9.36 -0.41
CA LEU A 85 3.45 -9.35 -0.87
C LEU A 85 3.84 -7.96 -1.43
N ALA A 86 2.92 -7.33 -2.18
CA ALA A 86 3.15 -6.02 -2.78
C ALA A 86 3.32 -4.89 -1.75
N VAL A 87 2.67 -4.98 -0.59
CA VAL A 87 2.83 -3.94 0.46
C VAL A 87 4.17 -4.05 1.21
N ILE A 88 4.88 -5.20 1.16
CA ILE A 88 6.16 -5.37 1.89
C ILE A 88 7.23 -4.38 1.40
N PRO A 89 7.54 -4.27 0.10
CA PRO A 89 8.51 -3.29 -0.38
C PRO A 89 8.10 -1.84 -0.06
N LEU A 90 6.80 -1.54 -0.09
CA LEU A 90 6.27 -0.23 0.27
C LEU A 90 6.46 0.06 1.76
N ILE A 91 6.22 -0.91 2.64
CA ILE A 91 6.48 -0.82 4.07
C ILE A 91 7.96 -0.53 4.32
N VAL A 92 8.86 -1.29 3.70
CA VAL A 92 10.32 -1.08 3.83
C VAL A 92 10.70 0.32 3.37
N GLY A 93 10.22 0.76 2.21
CA GLY A 93 10.47 2.10 1.68
C GLY A 93 9.99 3.21 2.64
N MET A 94 8.78 3.05 3.21
CA MET A 94 8.24 4.02 4.17
C MET A 94 8.99 4.00 5.51
N CYS A 95 9.46 2.85 5.98
CA CYS A 95 10.35 2.79 7.15
C CYS A 95 11.66 3.54 6.90
N VAL A 96 12.29 3.32 5.76
CA VAL A 96 13.52 4.05 5.38
C VAL A 96 13.24 5.55 5.30
N ALA A 97 12.15 5.95 4.64
CA ALA A 97 11.78 7.35 4.51
C ALA A 97 11.49 8.01 5.87
N ALA A 98 10.77 7.33 6.77
CA ALA A 98 10.39 7.88 8.06
C ALA A 98 11.54 7.99 9.06
N PHE A 99 12.44 7.01 9.10
CA PHE A 99 13.40 6.86 10.18
C PHE A 99 14.86 7.05 9.79
N LEU A 100 15.20 6.87 8.51
CA LEU A 100 16.60 6.85 8.06
C LEU A 100 16.96 7.98 7.09
N THR A 101 15.99 8.63 6.46
CA THR A 101 16.27 9.63 5.42
C THR A 101 16.76 10.97 5.98
N PHE A 102 16.29 11.38 7.14
CA PHE A 102 16.63 12.66 7.74
C PHE A 102 17.48 12.49 9.00
N PRO A 103 18.52 13.32 9.20
CA PRO A 103 19.30 13.33 10.45
C PRO A 103 18.41 13.77 11.61
N GLY A 104 18.12 12.83 12.49
CA GLY A 104 17.21 13.05 13.61
C GLY A 104 15.73 12.91 13.19
N PHE A 105 15.03 12.04 13.93
CA PHE A 105 13.59 11.85 13.73
C PHE A 105 12.83 13.11 14.14
N THR A 106 12.05 13.66 13.20
CA THR A 106 11.07 14.71 13.50
C THR A 106 9.71 14.31 12.95
N MET A 107 8.67 14.47 13.77
CA MET A 107 7.32 14.11 13.38
C MET A 107 6.90 14.85 12.09
N ALA A 108 7.21 16.14 11.98
CA ALA A 108 6.85 16.95 10.83
C ALA A 108 7.46 16.46 9.50
N ALA A 109 8.69 15.95 9.52
CA ALA A 109 9.34 15.41 8.32
C ALA A 109 8.87 13.99 7.98
N SER A 110 8.49 13.22 8.99
CA SER A 110 8.16 11.80 8.85
C SER A 110 6.65 11.51 8.75
N GLU A 111 5.80 12.50 9.00
CA GLU A 111 4.35 12.34 9.11
C GLU A 111 3.73 11.60 7.91
N LEU A 112 4.04 12.04 6.70
CA LEU A 112 3.51 11.44 5.48
C LEU A 112 3.96 9.98 5.32
N ALA A 113 5.23 9.69 5.56
CA ALA A 113 5.75 8.32 5.49
C ALA A 113 5.12 7.42 6.55
N LEU A 114 4.89 7.92 7.78
CA LEU A 114 4.21 7.21 8.85
C LEU A 114 2.74 6.93 8.54
N LEU A 115 2.03 7.86 7.90
CA LEU A 115 0.66 7.65 7.43
C LEU A 115 0.60 6.53 6.40
N TYR A 116 1.43 6.56 5.37
CA TYR A 116 1.51 5.47 4.40
C TYR A 116 1.88 4.14 5.06
N LEU A 117 2.87 4.15 5.94
CA LEU A 117 3.32 2.98 6.69
C LEU A 117 2.15 2.34 7.46
N SER A 118 1.38 3.13 8.19
CA SER A 118 0.23 2.65 8.97
C SER A 118 -0.84 2.01 8.07
N ILE A 119 -1.12 2.61 6.92
CA ILE A 119 -2.07 2.07 5.94
C ILE A 119 -1.57 0.74 5.35
N TYR A 120 -0.29 0.67 4.96
CA TYR A 120 0.28 -0.57 4.41
C TYR A 120 0.34 -1.70 5.42
N ILE A 121 0.65 -1.42 6.69
CA ILE A 121 0.57 -2.41 7.78
C ILE A 121 -0.88 -2.89 7.94
N THR A 122 -1.84 -1.98 7.89
CA THR A 122 -3.27 -2.34 7.94
C THR A 122 -3.65 -3.26 6.78
N LEU A 123 -3.23 -2.96 5.55
CA LEU A 123 -3.47 -3.80 4.38
C LEU A 123 -2.74 -5.15 4.44
N LEU A 124 -1.55 -5.20 5.05
CA LEU A 124 -0.83 -6.45 5.26
C LEU A 124 -1.61 -7.41 6.19
N ILE A 125 -2.18 -6.85 7.26
CA ILE A 125 -2.94 -7.62 8.28
C ILE A 125 -4.32 -7.98 7.72
N ALA A 126 -5.10 -7.00 7.28
CA ALA A 126 -6.47 -7.19 6.80
C ALA A 126 -6.52 -8.01 5.50
N GLY A 127 -5.51 -7.84 4.64
CA GLY A 127 -5.51 -8.44 3.31
C GLY A 127 -6.27 -7.61 2.28
N PRO A 128 -6.47 -8.18 1.07
CA PRO A 128 -7.00 -7.44 -0.06
C PRO A 128 -8.53 -7.19 -0.01
N GLY A 129 -9.29 -7.91 0.80
CA GLY A 129 -10.76 -7.90 0.81
C GLY A 129 -11.38 -8.70 -0.34
N GLU A 130 -12.71 -8.86 -0.33
CA GLU A 130 -13.44 -9.66 -1.32
C GLU A 130 -13.37 -9.06 -2.74
N TYR A 131 -13.31 -7.74 -2.88
CA TYR A 131 -13.22 -7.04 -4.17
C TYR A 131 -11.77 -6.94 -4.66
N SER A 132 -11.10 -8.10 -4.88
CA SER A 132 -9.70 -8.18 -5.27
C SER A 132 -9.45 -9.29 -6.27
N LEU A 133 -8.39 -9.16 -7.07
CA LEU A 133 -7.94 -10.24 -7.95
C LEU A 133 -7.42 -11.45 -7.14
N ASP A 134 -6.86 -11.24 -5.97
CA ASP A 134 -6.45 -12.33 -5.06
C ASP A 134 -7.63 -13.24 -4.69
N GLU A 135 -8.79 -12.65 -4.37
CA GLU A 135 -9.99 -13.43 -4.03
C GLU A 135 -10.55 -14.16 -5.27
N LEU A 136 -10.57 -13.50 -6.43
CA LEU A 136 -11.00 -14.13 -7.68
C LEU A 136 -10.12 -15.36 -8.03
N LEU A 137 -8.80 -15.23 -7.88
CA LEU A 137 -7.87 -16.34 -8.07
C LEU A 137 -8.10 -17.46 -7.05
N ARG A 138 -8.31 -17.10 -5.77
CA ARG A 138 -8.60 -18.06 -4.69
C ARG A 138 -9.86 -18.88 -4.99
N MET A 139 -10.93 -18.23 -5.42
CA MET A 139 -12.18 -18.91 -5.78
C MET A 139 -12.00 -19.85 -6.98
N THR A 140 -11.25 -19.41 -8.00
CA THR A 140 -10.98 -20.20 -9.20
C THR A 140 -10.17 -21.47 -8.89
N LEU A 141 -9.13 -21.34 -8.05
CA LEU A 141 -8.31 -22.46 -7.62
C LEU A 141 -9.10 -23.46 -6.77
N ARG A 142 -9.94 -22.99 -5.85
CA ARG A 142 -10.79 -23.86 -5.03
C ARG A 142 -11.75 -24.70 -5.87
N ARG A 143 -12.36 -24.10 -6.91
CA ARG A 143 -13.24 -24.85 -7.84
C ARG A 143 -12.51 -25.97 -8.60
N LYS A 144 -11.22 -25.74 -8.99
CA LYS A 144 -10.43 -26.75 -9.69
C LYS A 144 -9.98 -27.92 -8.80
N ILE A 145 -9.86 -27.71 -7.50
CA ILE A 145 -9.44 -28.77 -6.55
C ILE A 145 -10.66 -29.61 -6.10
N SER A 146 -11.88 -29.04 -6.19
CA SER A 146 -13.12 -29.72 -5.80
C SER A 146 -13.78 -30.56 -6.90
N ASN A 147 -13.29 -30.46 -8.14
CA ASN A 147 -13.67 -31.30 -9.28
C ASN A 147 -12.59 -32.35 -9.57
#